data_10c510bc91f37e718de69c316430b189
#
_entry.id   10c510bc91f37e718de69c316430b189
#
_cell.length_a   1.000
_cell.length_b   1.000
_cell.length_c   1.000
_cell.angle_alpha   90.00
_cell.angle_beta   90.00
_cell.angle_gamma   90.00
#
_symmetry.space_group_name_H-M   'P 1'
#
loop_
_entity.id
_entity.type
_entity.pdbx_description
1 polymer ?
#
loop_
_entity_poly.entity_id
_entity_poly.type
_entity_poly.pdbx_seq_one_letter_code
_entity_poly.pdbx_strand_id
1 'polypeptide(L)'
;MRGSADVQGNSRDTEEGRRPSSALRAPSPRERGERVDIAIVGGGIVGICAAAMLAEAGRSVTVFDRTGICEETSSGNAAAFAFSDVLPLAHKGMMRHLPKWLADPLGPLSIPPAYLPKLLPWLFSFWRAGAPEKYEASLAAQAGMMKLAEAEWMGLLDRSGTRLMLREDGSLELYESEAEFQAGLPGWAARERFGIGFRHVEGDELARLQPGLSPRFIKGTFVPGWKTVADPKLLGKGVWAYAERLGARFEKARIERVAANPDGATLTLTDGTTRQARHLVVAAGAWSHLLTKALGDTIPLETERGYNTTLPKTAFDVQRMLIFSGHGFVITPLETGLRVGGAVELGGLDRPPNFARSKAMLEKARQFLPGLDASGGREWMGCRPSLPDSLPVIGTAGTASNVVYAFGHGHLGLTQAAASGRLIRDLVLGQTSPIDLAPFSPQRF
;
A
#
# COMPACT_ATOMS: atom_id res chain seq x y z
N MET A 1 -7.54 79.67 57.65
CA MET A 1 -8.49 79.60 58.75
C MET A 1 -8.94 78.19 58.88
N ARG A 2 -8.45 77.57 59.96
CA ARG A 2 -9.19 76.74 60.91
C ARG A 2 -10.03 75.64 60.28
N GLY A 3 -9.92 74.37 60.64
CA GLY A 3 -9.40 73.70 61.79
C GLY A 3 -9.92 72.31 61.80
N SER A 4 -9.04 71.52 62.31
CA SER A 4 -9.14 70.51 63.37
C SER A 4 -10.25 69.44 63.21
N ALA A 5 -9.84 68.26 63.31
CA ALA A 5 -9.39 67.38 64.34
C ALA A 5 -10.32 66.18 64.51
N ASP A 6 -9.72 65.04 64.60
CA ASP A 6 -9.83 63.96 65.60
C ASP A 6 -11.12 63.11 65.61
N VAL A 7 -11.16 61.82 65.83
CA VAL A 7 -10.52 60.92 66.79
C VAL A 7 -10.94 59.47 66.50
N GLN A 8 -10.00 58.56 66.54
CA GLN A 8 -9.99 57.16 67.04
C GLN A 8 -11.30 56.33 67.11
N GLY A 9 -11.19 55.09 66.65
CA GLY A 9 -12.04 53.97 67.04
C GLY A 9 -11.54 52.65 66.53
N ASN A 10 -10.80 51.97 67.40
CA ASN A 10 -10.23 50.61 67.21
C ASN A 10 -11.32 49.57 67.47
N SER A 11 -11.49 48.57 66.56
CA SER A 11 -11.93 47.24 67.00
C SER A 11 -11.49 46.16 65.95
N ARG A 12 -10.72 45.22 66.47
CA ARG A 12 -10.32 43.97 65.85
C ARG A 12 -11.56 43.11 65.76
N ASP A 13 -11.78 42.52 64.56
CA ASP A 13 -12.47 41.25 64.46
C ASP A 13 -11.77 40.41 63.40
N THR A 14 -11.37 39.23 63.87
CA THR A 14 -10.74 38.12 63.16
C THR A 14 -11.77 37.42 62.30
N GLU A 15 -11.62 37.45 60.98
CA GLU A 15 -12.31 36.51 60.08
C GLU A 15 -11.32 35.54 59.46
N GLU A 16 -11.56 34.27 59.78
CA GLU A 16 -10.87 33.05 59.30
C GLU A 16 -10.96 32.96 57.79
N GLY A 17 -9.79 32.68 57.21
CA GLY A 17 -9.63 32.44 55.77
C GLY A 17 -10.40 31.25 55.26
N ARG A 18 -11.39 31.46 54.44
CA ARG A 18 -11.88 30.49 53.47
C ARG A 18 -10.98 30.49 52.26
N ARG A 19 -10.15 29.43 52.11
CA ARG A 19 -9.46 29.11 50.85
C ARG A 19 -10.51 28.82 49.79
N PRO A 20 -10.46 29.43 48.59
CA PRO A 20 -11.34 29.02 47.48
C PRO A 20 -10.94 27.60 47.05
N SER A 21 -11.92 26.73 46.99
CA SER A 21 -11.77 25.39 46.43
C SER A 21 -11.14 25.49 45.05
N SER A 22 -10.15 24.65 44.78
CA SER A 22 -9.59 24.46 43.44
C SER A 22 -10.65 23.88 42.49
N ALA A 23 -11.51 24.75 41.95
CA ALA A 23 -12.30 24.41 40.79
C ALA A 23 -11.32 24.08 39.67
N LEU A 24 -11.31 22.82 39.25
CA LEU A 24 -10.58 22.34 38.09
C LEU A 24 -10.95 23.29 36.91
N ARG A 25 -9.99 24.13 36.55
CA ARG A 25 -10.11 25.07 35.42
C ARG A 25 -10.30 24.21 34.18
N ALA A 26 -11.45 24.36 33.53
CA ALA A 26 -11.68 23.71 32.24
C ALA A 26 -10.51 24.05 31.30
N PRO A 27 -9.88 23.08 30.62
CA PRO A 27 -8.75 23.33 29.76
C PRO A 27 -9.09 24.38 28.71
N SER A 28 -8.14 25.28 28.42
CA SER A 28 -8.31 26.36 27.45
C SER A 28 -8.57 25.77 26.05
N PRO A 29 -9.23 26.50 25.12
CA PRO A 29 -9.44 26.02 23.76
C PRO A 29 -8.16 25.62 23.01
N ARG A 30 -6.97 26.09 23.45
CA ARG A 30 -5.66 25.69 22.93
C ARG A 30 -5.15 24.36 23.47
N GLU A 31 -5.67 23.90 24.62
CA GLU A 31 -5.34 22.60 25.22
C GLU A 31 -6.27 21.47 24.74
N ARG A 32 -7.43 21.80 24.18
CA ARG A 32 -8.26 20.89 23.40
C ARG A 32 -7.71 20.90 21.98
N GLY A 33 -6.80 19.96 21.65
CA GLY A 33 -6.26 19.76 20.30
C GLY A 33 -7.40 19.84 19.26
N GLU A 34 -7.16 20.55 18.17
CA GLU A 34 -8.15 20.74 17.09
C GLU A 34 -8.70 19.38 16.68
N ARG A 35 -10.02 19.17 16.86
CA ARG A 35 -10.69 17.93 16.50
C ARG A 35 -10.89 17.89 14.99
N VAL A 36 -10.24 16.97 14.30
CA VAL A 36 -10.44 16.75 12.88
C VAL A 36 -11.67 15.86 12.63
N ASP A 37 -12.32 16.02 11.48
CA ASP A 37 -13.46 15.16 11.13
C ASP A 37 -12.96 13.74 10.80
N ILE A 38 -12.05 13.62 9.82
CA ILE A 38 -11.45 12.34 9.44
C ILE A 38 -9.93 12.44 9.50
N ALA A 39 -9.31 11.59 10.31
CA ALA A 39 -7.87 11.40 10.33
C ALA A 39 -7.49 10.16 9.51
N ILE A 40 -6.55 10.29 8.60
CA ILE A 40 -5.97 9.17 7.84
C ILE A 40 -4.52 9.01 8.28
N VAL A 41 -4.15 7.87 8.82
CA VAL A 41 -2.76 7.52 9.15
C VAL A 41 -2.15 6.74 8.00
N GLY A 42 -1.25 7.39 7.26
CA GLY A 42 -0.56 6.88 6.08
C GLY A 42 -0.79 7.72 4.83
N GLY A 43 0.25 8.43 4.37
CA GLY A 43 0.29 9.23 3.15
C GLY A 43 0.71 8.43 1.90
N GLY A 44 0.60 7.09 1.94
CA GLY A 44 0.79 6.23 0.79
C GLY A 44 -0.38 6.29 -0.18
N ILE A 45 -0.26 5.61 -1.34
CA ILE A 45 -1.23 5.71 -2.44
C ILE A 45 -2.66 5.37 -1.99
N VAL A 46 -2.85 4.40 -1.08
CA VAL A 46 -4.17 4.01 -0.55
C VAL A 46 -4.76 5.15 0.28
N GLY A 47 -3.97 5.73 1.20
CA GLY A 47 -4.43 6.83 2.06
C GLY A 47 -4.77 8.09 1.27
N ILE A 48 -4.00 8.43 0.23
CA ILE A 48 -4.28 9.62 -0.59
C ILE A 48 -5.49 9.44 -1.53
N CYS A 49 -5.71 8.22 -2.07
CA CYS A 49 -6.94 7.93 -2.80
C CYS A 49 -8.17 8.04 -1.89
N ALA A 50 -8.08 7.56 -0.64
CA ALA A 50 -9.12 7.74 0.35
C ALA A 50 -9.35 9.22 0.69
N ALA A 51 -8.27 9.99 0.87
CA ALA A 51 -8.36 11.43 1.14
C ALA A 51 -9.06 12.17 0.00
N ALA A 52 -8.72 11.87 -1.25
CA ALA A 52 -9.36 12.47 -2.42
C ALA A 52 -10.87 12.18 -2.45
N MET A 53 -11.26 10.93 -2.31
CA MET A 53 -12.67 10.51 -2.40
C MET A 53 -13.52 10.98 -1.21
N LEU A 54 -12.94 11.09 -0.02
CA LEU A 54 -13.61 11.65 1.14
C LEU A 54 -13.76 13.18 1.01
N ALA A 55 -12.75 13.87 0.49
CA ALA A 55 -12.82 15.30 0.22
C ALA A 55 -13.82 15.61 -0.91
N GLU A 56 -13.89 14.80 -1.97
CA GLU A 56 -14.96 14.87 -3.00
C GLU A 56 -16.37 14.76 -2.39
N ALA A 57 -16.51 13.96 -1.33
CA ALA A 57 -17.77 13.82 -0.59
C ALA A 57 -18.03 14.97 0.43
N GLY A 58 -17.24 16.05 0.38
CA GLY A 58 -17.39 17.25 1.24
C GLY A 58 -16.90 17.04 2.67
N ARG A 59 -16.09 16.01 2.96
CA ARG A 59 -15.58 15.76 4.31
C ARG A 59 -14.25 16.46 4.56
N SER A 60 -14.04 16.94 5.78
CA SER A 60 -12.76 17.51 6.20
C SER A 60 -11.79 16.38 6.55
N VAL A 61 -10.68 16.27 5.80
CA VAL A 61 -9.70 15.19 5.93
C VAL A 61 -8.33 15.74 6.30
N THR A 62 -7.67 15.10 7.27
CA THR A 62 -6.26 15.34 7.56
C THR A 62 -5.49 14.03 7.44
N VAL A 63 -4.48 14.00 6.58
CA VAL A 63 -3.57 12.87 6.40
C VAL A 63 -2.33 13.09 7.26
N PHE A 64 -2.00 12.09 8.08
CA PHE A 64 -0.80 12.06 8.91
C PHE A 64 0.19 11.05 8.32
N ASP A 65 1.41 11.50 8.04
CA ASP A 65 2.50 10.60 7.62
C ASP A 65 3.84 11.07 8.16
N ARG A 66 4.70 10.13 8.50
CA ARG A 66 6.01 10.40 9.10
C ARG A 66 7.05 10.95 8.11
N THR A 67 6.92 10.62 6.83
CA THR A 67 7.89 10.94 5.78
C THR A 67 7.35 11.96 4.79
N GLY A 68 6.13 11.75 4.29
CA GLY A 68 5.50 12.61 3.30
C GLY A 68 4.59 11.85 2.34
N ILE A 69 4.02 12.56 1.40
CA ILE A 69 3.09 12.00 0.41
C ILE A 69 3.82 11.09 -0.57
N CYS A 70 3.47 9.80 -0.56
CA CYS A 70 4.05 8.75 -1.41
C CYS A 70 5.58 8.63 -1.34
N GLU A 71 6.20 8.89 -0.18
CA GLU A 71 7.66 8.85 -0.03
C GLU A 71 8.20 7.45 0.27
N GLU A 72 7.38 6.54 0.82
CA GLU A 72 7.76 5.17 1.19
C GLU A 72 7.51 4.17 0.04
N THR A 73 6.88 3.02 0.32
CA THR A 73 6.64 1.93 -0.64
C THR A 73 5.92 2.38 -1.91
N SER A 74 5.08 3.40 -1.85
CA SER A 74 4.35 3.94 -3.00
C SER A 74 5.25 4.64 -4.03
N SER A 75 6.46 5.07 -3.67
CA SER A 75 7.36 5.79 -4.58
C SER A 75 8.10 4.88 -5.57
N GLY A 76 8.38 3.65 -5.15
CA GLY A 76 9.29 2.76 -5.87
C GLY A 76 8.64 1.44 -6.32
N ASN A 77 7.31 1.37 -6.41
CA ASN A 77 6.64 0.17 -6.94
C ASN A 77 6.90 0.00 -8.45
N ALA A 78 6.37 -1.09 -9.03
CA ALA A 78 6.56 -1.44 -10.44
C ALA A 78 5.80 -0.54 -11.44
N ALA A 79 5.11 0.50 -10.95
CA ALA A 79 4.30 1.41 -11.77
C ALA A 79 3.19 0.72 -12.59
N ALA A 80 2.75 -0.45 -12.17
CA ALA A 80 1.76 -1.26 -12.85
C ALA A 80 0.36 -1.07 -12.30
N PHE A 81 -0.60 -0.86 -13.17
CA PHE A 81 -2.02 -1.14 -12.97
C PHE A 81 -2.30 -2.55 -13.48
N ALA A 82 -2.10 -3.52 -12.60
CA ALA A 82 -2.17 -4.95 -12.89
C ALA A 82 -3.59 -5.48 -12.72
N PHE A 83 -4.58 -4.90 -13.42
CA PHE A 83 -5.99 -5.29 -13.26
C PHE A 83 -6.27 -6.75 -13.65
N SER A 84 -5.41 -7.36 -14.45
CA SER A 84 -5.45 -8.77 -14.81
C SER A 84 -4.75 -9.71 -13.82
N ASP A 85 -4.12 -9.18 -12.76
CA ASP A 85 -3.42 -9.99 -11.78
C ASP A 85 -4.36 -10.40 -10.64
N VAL A 86 -5.23 -11.36 -10.95
CA VAL A 86 -6.30 -11.85 -10.06
C VAL A 86 -5.90 -13.08 -9.25
N LEU A 87 -4.76 -13.71 -9.55
CA LEU A 87 -4.36 -14.96 -8.91
C LEU A 87 -3.80 -14.72 -7.50
N PRO A 88 -4.35 -15.37 -6.46
CA PRO A 88 -3.74 -15.34 -5.14
C PRO A 88 -2.33 -15.97 -5.16
N LEU A 89 -1.40 -15.41 -4.41
CA LEU A 89 -0.04 -15.96 -4.28
C LEU A 89 -0.01 -17.30 -3.55
N ALA A 90 -0.90 -17.48 -2.57
CA ALA A 90 -1.00 -18.70 -1.79
C ALA A 90 -1.65 -19.81 -2.62
N HIS A 91 -0.87 -20.74 -3.15
CA HIS A 91 -1.37 -21.95 -3.82
C HIS A 91 -0.62 -23.20 -3.38
N LYS A 92 -1.26 -24.39 -3.48
CA LYS A 92 -0.69 -25.67 -2.96
C LYS A 92 0.70 -26.03 -3.52
N GLY A 93 1.02 -25.62 -4.75
CA GLY A 93 2.31 -25.92 -5.38
C GLY A 93 3.47 -25.11 -4.84
N MET A 94 3.23 -23.95 -4.24
CA MET A 94 4.27 -23.00 -3.86
C MET A 94 5.23 -23.56 -2.79
N MET A 95 4.71 -24.28 -1.79
CA MET A 95 5.53 -24.83 -0.71
C MET A 95 6.57 -25.85 -1.19
N ARG A 96 6.38 -26.47 -2.36
CA ARG A 96 7.36 -27.39 -2.96
C ARG A 96 8.63 -26.66 -3.40
N HIS A 97 8.54 -25.37 -3.70
CA HIS A 97 9.66 -24.53 -4.10
C HIS A 97 10.40 -23.90 -2.91
N LEU A 98 9.84 -23.96 -1.71
CA LEU A 98 10.40 -23.33 -0.52
C LEU A 98 11.85 -23.76 -0.24
N PRO A 99 12.23 -25.07 -0.30
CA PRO A 99 13.62 -25.49 -0.08
C PRO A 99 14.59 -24.85 -1.07
N LYS A 100 14.21 -24.76 -2.36
CA LYS A 100 15.00 -24.11 -3.41
C LYS A 100 15.20 -22.61 -3.12
N TRP A 101 14.15 -21.92 -2.67
CA TRP A 101 14.21 -20.48 -2.37
C TRP A 101 15.03 -20.17 -1.11
N LEU A 102 14.99 -21.06 -0.11
CA LEU A 102 15.82 -20.94 1.09
C LEU A 102 17.31 -21.18 0.81
N ALA A 103 17.62 -22.02 -0.18
CA ALA A 103 19.00 -22.33 -0.57
C ALA A 103 19.67 -21.21 -1.40
N ASP A 104 18.90 -20.31 -2.03
CA ASP A 104 19.43 -19.20 -2.84
C ASP A 104 19.10 -17.83 -2.18
N PRO A 105 20.05 -17.22 -1.43
CA PRO A 105 19.83 -15.93 -0.79
C PRO A 105 19.56 -14.77 -1.76
N LEU A 106 19.92 -14.92 -3.03
CA LEU A 106 19.71 -13.92 -4.09
C LEU A 106 18.60 -14.34 -5.05
N GLY A 107 17.90 -15.42 -4.77
CA GLY A 107 16.76 -15.91 -5.54
C GLY A 107 15.52 -15.01 -5.44
N PRO A 108 14.43 -15.36 -6.13
CA PRO A 108 13.17 -14.58 -6.13
C PRO A 108 12.58 -14.34 -4.74
N LEU A 109 12.68 -15.34 -3.85
CA LEU A 109 12.29 -15.26 -2.45
C LEU A 109 13.47 -15.59 -1.54
N SER A 110 13.68 -14.82 -0.50
CA SER A 110 14.67 -15.07 0.55
C SER A 110 14.07 -14.89 1.93
N ILE A 111 14.44 -15.79 2.83
CA ILE A 111 14.06 -15.74 4.24
C ILE A 111 15.34 -15.84 5.06
N PRO A 112 15.76 -14.80 5.80
CA PRO A 112 16.90 -14.90 6.69
C PRO A 112 16.67 -16.00 7.75
N PRO A 113 17.61 -16.93 7.97
CA PRO A 113 17.40 -18.05 8.90
C PRO A 113 16.98 -17.61 10.31
N ALA A 114 17.56 -16.53 10.82
CA ALA A 114 17.22 -15.99 12.13
C ALA A 114 15.78 -15.44 12.22
N TYR A 115 15.14 -15.12 11.10
CA TYR A 115 13.78 -14.62 11.04
C TYR A 115 12.73 -15.72 10.90
N LEU A 116 13.14 -16.90 10.44
CA LEU A 116 12.24 -18.02 10.15
C LEU A 116 11.34 -18.41 11.33
N PRO A 117 11.82 -18.53 12.60
CA PRO A 117 10.94 -18.87 13.72
C PRO A 117 9.77 -17.88 13.92
N LYS A 118 10.03 -16.59 13.73
CA LYS A 118 9.01 -15.53 13.83
C LYS A 118 8.00 -15.62 12.69
N LEU A 119 8.43 -16.07 11.52
CA LEU A 119 7.63 -16.15 10.31
C LEU A 119 6.74 -17.41 10.25
N LEU A 120 7.04 -18.45 11.00
CA LEU A 120 6.34 -19.76 10.94
C LEU A 120 4.81 -19.64 11.07
N PRO A 121 4.23 -18.87 12.00
CA PRO A 121 2.77 -18.74 12.10
C PRO A 121 2.15 -18.14 10.83
N TRP A 122 2.84 -17.16 10.23
CA TRP A 122 2.40 -16.55 8.97
C TRP A 122 2.48 -17.55 7.81
N LEU A 123 3.59 -18.29 7.69
CA LEU A 123 3.76 -19.33 6.66
C LEU A 123 2.71 -20.45 6.79
N PHE A 124 2.34 -20.83 8.01
CA PHE A 124 1.26 -21.79 8.25
C PHE A 124 -0.09 -21.23 7.76
N SER A 125 -0.40 -19.99 8.07
CA SER A 125 -1.63 -19.32 7.60
C SER A 125 -1.64 -19.19 6.07
N PHE A 126 -0.50 -18.85 5.47
CA PHE A 126 -0.30 -18.79 4.02
C PHE A 126 -0.53 -20.15 3.35
N TRP A 127 0.03 -21.23 3.91
CA TRP A 127 -0.20 -22.59 3.43
C TRP A 127 -1.69 -22.98 3.52
N ARG A 128 -2.36 -22.65 4.62
CA ARG A 128 -3.80 -22.89 4.77
C ARG A 128 -4.65 -22.10 3.77
N ALA A 129 -4.26 -20.90 3.43
CA ALA A 129 -4.94 -20.07 2.43
C ALA A 129 -4.88 -20.70 1.02
N GLY A 130 -3.83 -21.50 0.73
CA GLY A 130 -3.70 -22.27 -0.52
C GLY A 130 -4.61 -23.49 -0.64
N ALA A 131 -5.52 -23.78 0.32
CA ALA A 131 -6.53 -24.82 0.17
C ALA A 131 -7.48 -24.47 -1.00
N PRO A 132 -7.94 -25.44 -1.85
CA PRO A 132 -8.65 -25.14 -3.08
C PRO A 132 -9.86 -24.24 -2.91
N GLU A 133 -10.70 -24.51 -1.91
CA GLU A 133 -11.89 -23.71 -1.63
C GLU A 133 -11.55 -22.25 -1.25
N LYS A 134 -10.52 -22.08 -0.40
CA LYS A 134 -10.05 -20.74 0.00
C LYS A 134 -9.39 -20.00 -1.16
N TYR A 135 -8.61 -20.74 -1.96
CA TYR A 135 -7.98 -20.18 -3.15
C TYR A 135 -9.03 -19.65 -4.14
N GLU A 136 -10.07 -20.45 -4.46
CA GLU A 136 -11.16 -20.04 -5.37
C GLU A 136 -11.96 -18.86 -4.80
N ALA A 137 -12.22 -18.84 -3.50
CA ALA A 137 -12.88 -17.72 -2.83
C ALA A 137 -12.04 -16.43 -2.90
N SER A 138 -10.73 -16.52 -2.63
CA SER A 138 -9.79 -15.40 -2.73
C SER A 138 -9.65 -14.93 -4.19
N LEU A 139 -9.60 -15.84 -5.14
CA LEU A 139 -9.54 -15.54 -6.58
C LEU A 139 -10.78 -14.75 -7.03
N ALA A 140 -11.98 -15.18 -6.65
CA ALA A 140 -13.22 -14.49 -6.99
C ALA A 140 -13.30 -13.10 -6.34
N ALA A 141 -12.93 -12.98 -5.06
CA ALA A 141 -12.87 -11.71 -4.35
C ALA A 141 -11.85 -10.74 -4.99
N GLN A 142 -10.66 -11.24 -5.34
CA GLN A 142 -9.61 -10.47 -6.01
C GLN A 142 -10.09 -9.97 -7.38
N ALA A 143 -10.75 -10.82 -8.18
CA ALA A 143 -11.28 -10.44 -9.49
C ALA A 143 -12.35 -9.33 -9.36
N GLY A 144 -13.25 -9.43 -8.39
CA GLY A 144 -14.22 -8.37 -8.08
C GLY A 144 -13.54 -7.05 -7.69
N MET A 145 -12.51 -7.13 -6.85
CA MET A 145 -11.71 -5.97 -6.43
C MET A 145 -10.97 -5.33 -7.61
N MET A 146 -10.40 -6.11 -8.52
CA MET A 146 -9.69 -5.60 -9.70
C MET A 146 -10.61 -4.90 -10.68
N LYS A 147 -11.82 -5.43 -10.90
CA LYS A 147 -12.84 -4.79 -11.73
C LYS A 147 -13.27 -3.43 -11.17
N LEU A 148 -13.50 -3.37 -9.85
CA LEU A 148 -13.79 -2.11 -9.16
C LEU A 148 -12.60 -1.15 -9.25
N ALA A 149 -11.36 -1.66 -9.07
CA ALA A 149 -10.15 -0.87 -9.11
C ALA A 149 -9.93 -0.20 -10.47
N GLU A 150 -10.17 -0.90 -11.57
CA GLU A 150 -10.08 -0.31 -12.90
C GLU A 150 -11.10 0.82 -13.10
N ALA A 151 -12.36 0.58 -12.75
CA ALA A 151 -13.42 1.60 -12.88
C ALA A 151 -13.13 2.85 -12.04
N GLU A 152 -12.75 2.68 -10.78
CA GLU A 152 -12.48 3.79 -9.86
C GLU A 152 -11.20 4.55 -10.26
N TRP A 153 -10.15 3.85 -10.72
CA TRP A 153 -8.95 4.52 -11.21
C TRP A 153 -9.21 5.36 -12.46
N MET A 154 -9.92 4.82 -13.47
CA MET A 154 -10.21 5.59 -14.67
C MET A 154 -10.93 6.90 -14.31
N GLY A 155 -11.94 6.84 -13.45
CA GLY A 155 -12.64 8.04 -12.98
C GLY A 155 -11.76 8.99 -12.16
N LEU A 156 -10.92 8.47 -11.26
CA LEU A 156 -10.05 9.31 -10.42
C LEU A 156 -8.94 9.99 -11.24
N LEU A 157 -8.37 9.30 -12.23
CA LEU A 157 -7.37 9.88 -13.14
C LEU A 157 -7.94 11.08 -13.92
N ASP A 158 -9.19 10.97 -14.38
CA ASP A 158 -9.86 12.05 -15.10
C ASP A 158 -10.13 13.24 -14.16
N ARG A 159 -10.73 13.00 -12.99
CA ARG A 159 -11.06 14.07 -12.02
C ARG A 159 -9.81 14.75 -11.44
N SER A 160 -8.74 14.00 -11.20
CA SER A 160 -7.49 14.56 -10.69
C SER A 160 -6.63 15.24 -11.75
N GLY A 161 -6.94 15.06 -13.05
CA GLY A 161 -6.16 15.57 -14.17
C GLY A 161 -4.85 14.82 -14.40
N THR A 162 -4.75 13.58 -13.88
CA THR A 162 -3.52 12.76 -13.99
C THR A 162 -3.60 11.71 -15.10
N ARG A 163 -4.65 11.72 -15.93
CA ARG A 163 -4.86 10.75 -17.02
C ARG A 163 -3.68 10.65 -17.99
N LEU A 164 -3.00 11.74 -18.26
CA LEU A 164 -1.84 11.79 -19.15
C LEU A 164 -0.62 11.00 -18.63
N MET A 165 -0.61 10.62 -17.35
CA MET A 165 0.42 9.76 -16.78
C MET A 165 0.18 8.28 -17.07
N LEU A 166 -1.00 7.90 -17.60
CA LEU A 166 -1.34 6.54 -17.91
C LEU A 166 -0.73 6.12 -19.26
N ARG A 167 -0.17 4.91 -19.29
CA ARG A 167 0.31 4.22 -20.49
C ARG A 167 -0.50 2.94 -20.67
N GLU A 168 -1.00 2.73 -21.89
CA GLU A 168 -1.86 1.59 -22.26
C GLU A 168 -1.16 0.64 -23.24
N ASP A 169 0.15 0.38 -23.00
CA ASP A 169 1.02 -0.42 -23.86
C ASP A 169 0.86 -1.94 -23.62
N GLY A 170 0.07 -2.34 -22.62
CA GLY A 170 -0.06 -3.73 -22.18
C GLY A 170 1.16 -4.23 -21.39
N SER A 171 1.18 -5.53 -21.14
CA SER A 171 2.35 -6.24 -20.59
C SER A 171 2.68 -7.47 -21.41
N LEU A 172 3.90 -7.96 -21.27
CA LEU A 172 4.38 -9.16 -21.93
C LEU A 172 5.03 -10.09 -20.89
N GLU A 173 4.36 -11.20 -20.57
CA GLU A 173 4.94 -12.27 -19.76
C GLU A 173 5.73 -13.23 -20.66
N LEU A 174 6.94 -13.59 -20.25
CA LEU A 174 7.95 -14.25 -21.08
C LEU A 174 8.32 -15.63 -20.55
N TYR A 175 8.49 -16.60 -21.45
CA TYR A 175 8.79 -17.99 -21.13
C TYR A 175 10.04 -18.47 -21.88
N GLU A 176 10.95 -19.13 -21.17
CA GLU A 176 12.20 -19.68 -21.72
C GLU A 176 12.03 -21.11 -22.26
N SER A 177 10.96 -21.80 -21.91
CA SER A 177 10.71 -23.17 -22.36
C SER A 177 9.22 -23.45 -22.53
N GLU A 178 8.93 -24.47 -23.36
CA GLU A 178 7.58 -25.01 -23.50
C GLU A 178 7.02 -25.50 -22.16
N ALA A 179 7.85 -26.13 -21.34
CA ALA A 179 7.44 -26.63 -20.02
C ALA A 179 7.00 -25.49 -19.09
N GLU A 180 7.72 -24.36 -19.09
CA GLU A 180 7.34 -23.17 -18.33
C GLU A 180 6.01 -22.57 -18.84
N PHE A 181 5.87 -22.47 -20.15
CA PHE A 181 4.64 -21.99 -20.77
C PHE A 181 3.43 -22.86 -20.40
N GLN A 182 3.55 -24.19 -20.55
CA GLN A 182 2.50 -25.15 -20.22
C GLN A 182 2.14 -25.10 -18.71
N ALA A 183 3.11 -24.90 -17.83
CA ALA A 183 2.87 -24.74 -16.41
C ALA A 183 2.07 -23.46 -16.08
N GLY A 184 2.15 -22.45 -16.91
CA GLY A 184 1.40 -21.18 -16.78
C GLY A 184 -0.06 -21.25 -17.25
N LEU A 185 -0.41 -22.18 -18.16
CA LEU A 185 -1.73 -22.24 -18.80
C LEU A 185 -2.92 -22.32 -17.82
N PRO A 186 -2.87 -23.09 -16.72
CA PRO A 186 -3.98 -23.09 -15.74
C PRO A 186 -4.25 -21.70 -15.15
N GLY A 187 -3.21 -20.89 -14.93
CA GLY A 187 -3.35 -19.51 -14.48
C GLY A 187 -4.01 -18.60 -15.52
N TRP A 188 -3.69 -18.80 -16.80
CA TRP A 188 -4.33 -18.08 -17.91
C TRP A 188 -5.79 -18.49 -18.06
N ALA A 189 -6.11 -19.78 -18.00
CA ALA A 189 -7.49 -20.26 -18.00
C ALA A 189 -8.31 -19.69 -16.81
N ALA A 190 -7.71 -19.54 -15.65
CA ALA A 190 -8.36 -18.89 -14.51
C ALA A 190 -8.66 -17.41 -14.79
N ARG A 191 -7.72 -16.66 -15.40
CA ARG A 191 -7.94 -15.26 -15.81
C ARG A 191 -9.07 -15.12 -16.86
N GLU A 192 -9.12 -16.02 -17.83
CA GLU A 192 -10.14 -16.04 -18.88
C GLU A 192 -11.56 -16.18 -18.31
N ARG A 193 -11.75 -16.98 -17.22
CA ARG A 193 -13.03 -17.13 -16.50
C ARG A 193 -13.58 -15.78 -15.99
N PHE A 194 -12.71 -14.80 -15.74
CA PHE A 194 -13.08 -13.45 -15.27
C PHE A 194 -13.08 -12.42 -16.41
N GLY A 195 -13.02 -12.85 -17.66
CA GLY A 195 -13.10 -11.98 -18.84
C GLY A 195 -11.81 -11.20 -19.13
N ILE A 196 -10.68 -11.63 -18.58
CA ILE A 196 -9.38 -11.00 -18.85
C ILE A 196 -8.88 -11.45 -20.21
N GLY A 197 -8.74 -10.49 -21.15
CA GLY A 197 -8.23 -10.73 -22.49
C GLY A 197 -6.70 -10.84 -22.49
N PHE A 198 -6.19 -11.87 -23.17
CA PHE A 198 -4.77 -12.07 -23.43
C PHE A 198 -4.58 -12.84 -24.73
N ARG A 199 -3.36 -12.90 -25.24
CA ARG A 199 -2.99 -13.78 -26.32
C ARG A 199 -1.57 -14.30 -26.17
N HIS A 200 -1.37 -15.55 -26.52
CA HIS A 200 -0.04 -16.16 -26.57
C HIS A 200 0.64 -15.79 -27.89
N VAL A 201 1.94 -15.52 -27.83
CA VAL A 201 2.74 -15.03 -28.95
C VAL A 201 4.08 -15.74 -29.00
N GLU A 202 4.63 -15.93 -30.22
CA GLU A 202 5.93 -16.53 -30.45
C GLU A 202 6.58 -15.98 -31.75
N GLY A 203 7.83 -16.32 -32.00
CA GLY A 203 8.56 -15.98 -33.21
C GLY A 203 8.56 -14.47 -33.53
N ASP A 204 8.23 -14.13 -34.77
CA ASP A 204 8.26 -12.76 -35.27
C ASP A 204 7.30 -11.83 -34.53
N GLU A 205 6.17 -12.33 -34.03
CA GLU A 205 5.24 -11.53 -33.26
C GLU A 205 5.84 -11.13 -31.91
N LEU A 206 6.49 -12.06 -31.21
CA LEU A 206 7.21 -11.79 -29.97
C LEU A 206 8.33 -10.74 -30.21
N ALA A 207 9.11 -10.90 -31.29
CA ALA A 207 10.18 -9.98 -31.66
C ALA A 207 9.65 -8.56 -31.97
N ARG A 208 8.46 -8.44 -32.61
CA ARG A 208 7.82 -7.15 -32.85
C ARG A 208 7.29 -6.49 -31.59
N LEU A 209 6.77 -7.28 -30.65
CA LEU A 209 6.29 -6.75 -29.37
C LEU A 209 7.41 -6.22 -28.51
N GLN A 210 8.58 -6.86 -28.51
CA GLN A 210 9.76 -6.39 -27.81
C GLN A 210 11.03 -6.66 -28.61
N PRO A 211 11.48 -5.69 -29.42
CA PRO A 211 12.78 -5.78 -30.12
C PRO A 211 13.96 -5.90 -29.14
N GLY A 212 14.99 -6.62 -29.54
CA GLY A 212 16.23 -6.77 -28.76
C GLY A 212 16.10 -7.70 -27.55
N LEU A 213 15.00 -8.43 -27.42
CA LEU A 213 14.84 -9.50 -26.42
C LEU A 213 15.79 -10.66 -26.72
N SER A 214 16.36 -11.26 -25.70
CA SER A 214 17.22 -12.45 -25.85
C SER A 214 16.45 -13.60 -26.51
N PRO A 215 17.06 -14.33 -27.50
CA PRO A 215 16.43 -15.46 -28.19
C PRO A 215 16.13 -16.66 -27.27
N ARG A 216 16.58 -16.63 -26.04
CA ARG A 216 16.22 -17.63 -25.03
C ARG A 216 14.72 -17.64 -24.70
N PHE A 217 14.01 -16.53 -24.89
CA PHE A 217 12.56 -16.44 -24.71
C PHE A 217 11.86 -16.93 -26.00
N ILE A 218 11.26 -18.10 -25.93
CA ILE A 218 10.64 -18.74 -27.07
C ILE A 218 9.16 -18.38 -27.23
N LYS A 219 8.50 -18.01 -26.13
CA LYS A 219 7.07 -17.63 -26.11
C LYS A 219 6.83 -16.46 -25.15
N GLY A 220 5.71 -15.80 -25.38
CA GLY A 220 5.19 -14.78 -24.46
C GLY A 220 3.67 -14.83 -24.38
N THR A 221 3.11 -14.18 -23.35
CA THR A 221 1.69 -13.86 -23.27
C THR A 221 1.52 -12.37 -23.18
N PHE A 222 0.87 -11.79 -24.18
CA PHE A 222 0.55 -10.37 -24.21
C PHE A 222 -0.81 -10.11 -23.57
N VAL A 223 -0.87 -9.14 -22.65
CA VAL A 223 -2.08 -8.72 -21.93
C VAL A 223 -2.38 -7.26 -22.26
N PRO A 224 -3.27 -6.97 -23.21
CA PRO A 224 -3.54 -5.60 -23.66
C PRO A 224 -4.20 -4.73 -22.58
N GLY A 225 -4.98 -5.32 -21.67
CA GLY A 225 -5.64 -4.62 -20.56
C GLY A 225 -4.70 -4.18 -19.43
N TRP A 226 -3.43 -4.61 -19.45
CA TRP A 226 -2.44 -4.15 -18.51
C TRP A 226 -2.02 -2.71 -18.79
N LYS A 227 -1.96 -1.88 -17.77
CA LYS A 227 -1.57 -0.48 -17.90
C LYS A 227 -0.38 -0.18 -16.98
N THR A 228 0.37 0.86 -17.31
CA THR A 228 1.45 1.37 -16.44
C THR A 228 1.30 2.87 -16.27
N VAL A 229 1.97 3.41 -15.26
CA VAL A 229 2.02 4.87 -15.03
C VAL A 229 3.43 5.40 -15.29
N ALA A 230 3.49 6.61 -15.78
CA ALA A 230 4.74 7.28 -16.11
C ALA A 230 5.72 7.33 -14.93
N ASP A 231 5.21 7.61 -13.72
CA ASP A 231 5.92 7.51 -12.44
C ASP A 231 4.93 7.38 -11.29
N PRO A 232 5.02 6.36 -10.43
CA PRO A 232 4.06 6.13 -9.35
C PRO A 232 4.07 7.21 -8.26
N LYS A 233 5.23 7.82 -7.99
CA LYS A 233 5.33 8.91 -7.01
C LYS A 233 4.69 10.18 -7.53
N LEU A 234 4.92 10.52 -8.81
CA LEU A 234 4.33 11.68 -9.46
C LEU A 234 2.81 11.54 -9.57
N LEU A 235 2.32 10.34 -9.94
CA LEU A 235 0.89 10.05 -9.92
C LEU A 235 0.30 10.30 -8.53
N GLY A 236 0.91 9.73 -7.49
CA GLY A 236 0.46 9.92 -6.12
C GLY A 236 0.42 11.38 -5.70
N LYS A 237 1.45 12.16 -6.05
CA LYS A 237 1.46 13.60 -5.79
C LYS A 237 0.39 14.36 -6.58
N GLY A 238 0.08 13.94 -7.81
CA GLY A 238 -1.02 14.52 -8.59
C GLY A 238 -2.39 14.28 -7.97
N VAL A 239 -2.65 13.04 -7.51
CA VAL A 239 -3.88 12.70 -6.77
C VAL A 239 -3.95 13.47 -5.45
N TRP A 240 -2.82 13.62 -4.72
CA TRP A 240 -2.78 14.44 -3.50
C TRP A 240 -3.09 15.90 -3.79
N ALA A 241 -2.48 16.51 -4.80
CA ALA A 241 -2.76 17.90 -5.19
C ALA A 241 -4.25 18.13 -5.52
N TYR A 242 -4.91 17.12 -6.07
CA TYR A 242 -6.36 17.14 -6.25
C TYR A 242 -7.11 17.12 -4.92
N ALA A 243 -6.77 16.22 -4.00
CA ALA A 243 -7.38 16.17 -2.68
C ALA A 243 -7.19 17.48 -1.89
N GLU A 244 -5.98 18.06 -1.98
CA GLU A 244 -5.63 19.32 -1.32
C GLU A 244 -6.46 20.50 -1.86
N ARG A 245 -6.69 20.57 -3.18
CA ARG A 245 -7.61 21.57 -3.78
C ARG A 245 -9.06 21.43 -3.27
N LEU A 246 -9.46 20.22 -2.88
CA LEU A 246 -10.76 19.94 -2.27
C LEU A 246 -10.78 20.17 -0.74
N GLY A 247 -9.67 20.64 -0.16
CA GLY A 247 -9.57 21.01 1.25
C GLY A 247 -8.96 19.95 2.15
N ALA A 248 -8.43 18.83 1.62
CA ALA A 248 -7.65 17.89 2.42
C ALA A 248 -6.36 18.55 2.93
N ARG A 249 -5.95 18.19 4.14
CA ARG A 249 -4.75 18.71 4.81
C ARG A 249 -3.73 17.61 5.04
N PHE A 250 -2.46 17.98 5.04
CA PHE A 250 -1.35 17.09 5.38
C PHE A 250 -0.63 17.58 6.64
N GLU A 251 -0.40 16.66 7.59
CA GLU A 251 0.44 16.90 8.75
C GLU A 251 1.58 15.87 8.76
N LYS A 252 2.83 16.36 8.66
CA LYS A 252 4.00 15.49 8.76
C LYS A 252 4.21 15.11 10.22
N ALA A 253 3.71 13.93 10.59
CA ALA A 253 3.78 13.43 11.95
C ALA A 253 3.84 11.90 11.97
N ARG A 254 4.60 11.35 12.91
CA ARG A 254 4.61 9.93 13.20
C ARG A 254 3.59 9.65 14.30
N ILE A 255 2.57 8.87 13.97
CA ILE A 255 1.61 8.38 14.96
C ILE A 255 2.19 7.14 15.62
N GLU A 256 2.34 7.19 16.92
CA GLU A 256 2.90 6.11 17.74
C GLU A 256 1.81 5.19 18.27
N ARG A 257 0.68 5.77 18.68
CA ARG A 257 -0.44 5.04 19.26
C ARG A 257 -1.77 5.62 18.80
N VAL A 258 -2.74 4.75 18.73
CA VAL A 258 -4.15 5.12 18.51
C VAL A 258 -5.02 4.49 19.58
N ALA A 259 -6.04 5.21 20.00
CA ALA A 259 -7.11 4.71 20.85
C ALA A 259 -8.44 5.18 20.29
N ALA A 260 -9.47 4.36 20.39
CA ALA A 260 -10.80 4.71 19.89
C ALA A 260 -11.87 4.42 20.93
N ASN A 261 -12.95 5.19 20.86
CA ASN A 261 -14.19 5.00 21.60
C ASN A 261 -15.37 5.38 20.68
N PRO A 262 -16.63 5.19 21.08
CA PRO A 262 -17.78 5.53 20.25
C PRO A 262 -17.85 6.98 19.77
N ASP A 263 -17.25 7.91 20.53
CA ASP A 263 -17.29 9.35 20.24
C ASP A 263 -16.18 9.80 19.30
N GLY A 264 -15.14 8.98 19.07
CA GLY A 264 -14.03 9.34 18.21
C GLY A 264 -12.77 8.51 18.45
N ALA A 265 -11.66 8.98 17.87
CA ALA A 265 -10.34 8.40 18.01
C ALA A 265 -9.34 9.44 18.49
N THR A 266 -8.38 8.98 19.30
CA THR A 266 -7.22 9.75 19.75
C THR A 266 -5.96 9.19 19.09
N LEU A 267 -5.22 10.07 18.41
CA LEU A 267 -3.93 9.77 17.84
C LEU A 267 -2.85 10.38 18.73
N THR A 268 -1.89 9.60 19.19
CA THR A 268 -0.74 10.07 19.97
C THR A 268 0.48 10.11 19.06
N LEU A 269 1.11 11.27 18.96
CA LEU A 269 2.32 11.51 18.19
C LEU A 269 3.56 11.13 19.00
N THR A 270 4.71 10.99 18.35
CA THR A 270 5.99 10.64 19.01
C THR A 270 6.49 11.68 19.99
N ASP A 271 6.06 12.94 19.88
CA ASP A 271 6.36 14.02 20.83
C ASP A 271 5.41 14.05 22.06
N GLY A 272 4.50 13.07 22.14
CA GLY A 272 3.49 12.97 23.22
C GLY A 272 2.24 13.83 22.99
N THR A 273 2.22 14.70 21.98
CA THR A 273 1.01 15.47 21.65
C THR A 273 -0.08 14.58 21.09
N THR A 274 -1.33 15.03 21.18
CA THR A 274 -2.47 14.25 20.70
C THR A 274 -3.29 15.01 19.69
N ARG A 275 -3.94 14.25 18.80
CA ARG A 275 -4.98 14.75 17.88
C ARG A 275 -6.26 13.96 18.12
N GLN A 276 -7.39 14.65 18.08
CA GLN A 276 -8.70 14.03 18.18
C GLN A 276 -9.37 13.98 16.80
N ALA A 277 -9.97 12.86 16.47
CA ALA A 277 -10.70 12.69 15.21
C ALA A 277 -12.08 12.09 15.47
N ARG A 278 -13.06 12.40 14.61
CA ARG A 278 -14.35 11.72 14.65
C ARG A 278 -14.26 10.33 14.04
N HIS A 279 -13.58 10.21 12.90
CA HIS A 279 -13.28 8.95 12.23
C HIS A 279 -11.77 8.79 12.06
N LEU A 280 -11.30 7.56 12.16
CA LEU A 280 -9.91 7.19 11.92
C LEU A 280 -9.83 6.20 10.77
N VAL A 281 -8.94 6.46 9.81
CA VAL A 281 -8.56 5.50 8.78
C VAL A 281 -7.10 5.09 8.99
N VAL A 282 -6.85 3.78 9.13
CA VAL A 282 -5.50 3.21 9.22
C VAL A 282 -5.10 2.67 7.85
N ALA A 283 -4.22 3.39 7.15
CA ALA A 283 -3.68 3.08 5.82
C ALA A 283 -2.14 3.15 5.81
N ALA A 284 -1.50 2.77 6.93
CA ALA A 284 -0.07 2.91 7.18
C ALA A 284 0.79 1.77 6.56
N GLY A 285 0.28 1.09 5.52
CA GLY A 285 1.01 0.04 4.80
C GLY A 285 1.53 -1.05 5.73
N ALA A 286 2.82 -1.36 5.64
CA ALA A 286 3.45 -2.42 6.44
C ALA A 286 3.49 -2.12 7.95
N TRP A 287 3.27 -0.89 8.38
CA TRP A 287 3.24 -0.49 9.80
C TRP A 287 1.83 -0.53 10.41
N SER A 288 0.79 -0.80 9.62
CA SER A 288 -0.61 -0.77 10.08
C SER A 288 -0.88 -1.72 11.24
N HIS A 289 -0.28 -2.92 11.24
CA HIS A 289 -0.49 -3.93 12.29
C HIS A 289 -0.03 -3.46 13.69
N LEU A 290 0.90 -2.50 13.76
CA LEU A 290 1.32 -1.91 15.03
C LEU A 290 0.22 -1.05 15.65
N LEU A 291 -0.59 -0.41 14.80
CA LEU A 291 -1.70 0.44 15.24
C LEU A 291 -2.97 -0.39 15.52
N THR A 292 -3.27 -1.41 14.69
CA THR A 292 -4.45 -2.26 14.90
C THR A 292 -4.36 -3.06 16.17
N LYS A 293 -3.15 -3.50 16.57
CA LYS A 293 -2.92 -4.20 17.84
C LYS A 293 -3.32 -3.34 19.06
N ALA A 294 -3.08 -2.02 19.00
CA ALA A 294 -3.50 -1.10 20.05
C ALA A 294 -5.04 -0.94 20.12
N LEU A 295 -5.74 -1.25 19.05
CA LEU A 295 -7.20 -1.25 18.94
C LEU A 295 -7.84 -2.63 19.22
N GLY A 296 -7.03 -3.63 19.60
CA GLY A 296 -7.51 -4.98 19.94
C GLY A 296 -7.55 -5.96 18.75
N ASP A 297 -7.26 -5.53 17.52
CA ASP A 297 -7.28 -6.38 16.34
C ASP A 297 -5.88 -6.90 16.01
N THR A 298 -5.70 -8.23 16.07
CA THR A 298 -4.45 -8.90 15.69
C THR A 298 -4.53 -9.42 14.27
N ILE A 299 -3.88 -8.71 13.34
CA ILE A 299 -3.89 -9.04 11.91
C ILE A 299 -2.52 -9.57 11.51
N PRO A 300 -2.45 -10.75 10.84
CA PRO A 300 -1.20 -11.40 10.47
C PRO A 300 -0.55 -10.73 9.26
N LEU A 301 -0.13 -9.47 9.42
CA LEU A 301 0.56 -8.70 8.39
C LEU A 301 2.06 -8.99 8.43
N GLU A 302 2.63 -9.38 7.31
CA GLU A 302 4.07 -9.56 7.13
C GLU A 302 4.61 -8.55 6.11
N THR A 303 5.90 -8.28 6.21
CA THR A 303 6.59 -7.35 5.31
C THR A 303 7.35 -8.10 4.24
N GLU A 304 6.93 -7.96 3.00
CA GLU A 304 7.71 -8.35 1.83
C GLU A 304 8.59 -7.18 1.38
N ARG A 305 9.87 -7.29 1.60
CA ARG A 305 10.85 -6.28 1.19
C ARG A 305 11.17 -6.48 -0.29
N GLY A 306 10.74 -5.54 -1.11
CA GLY A 306 10.97 -5.54 -2.56
C GLY A 306 12.11 -4.62 -2.94
N TYR A 307 12.90 -5.04 -3.93
CA TYR A 307 14.08 -4.31 -4.39
C TYR A 307 13.94 -3.93 -5.85
N ASN A 308 14.50 -2.80 -6.24
CA ASN A 308 14.65 -2.43 -7.64
C ASN A 308 15.89 -1.54 -7.89
N THR A 309 16.26 -1.47 -9.16
CA THR A 309 17.17 -0.46 -9.69
C THR A 309 16.46 0.30 -10.80
N THR A 310 16.45 1.62 -10.73
CA THR A 310 15.96 2.48 -11.82
C THR A 310 17.16 3.01 -12.58
N LEU A 311 17.32 2.54 -13.82
CA LEU A 311 18.38 2.93 -14.77
C LEU A 311 17.98 4.20 -15.51
N PRO A 312 18.94 4.91 -16.16
CA PRO A 312 18.62 6.00 -17.08
C PRO A 312 17.63 5.57 -18.17
N LYS A 313 16.84 6.51 -18.68
CA LYS A 313 15.83 6.25 -19.73
C LYS A 313 16.43 5.68 -21.02
N THR A 314 17.67 6.00 -21.31
CA THR A 314 18.41 5.55 -22.48
C THR A 314 19.05 4.15 -22.34
N ALA A 315 18.91 3.52 -21.18
CA ALA A 315 19.55 2.22 -20.89
C ALA A 315 19.14 1.10 -21.87
N PHE A 316 17.89 1.08 -22.28
CA PHE A 316 17.33 0.17 -23.29
C PHE A 316 15.92 0.65 -23.72
N ASP A 317 15.54 0.37 -24.98
CA ASP A 317 14.19 0.69 -25.47
C ASP A 317 13.20 -0.43 -25.14
N VAL A 318 12.58 -0.32 -23.97
CA VAL A 318 11.53 -1.24 -23.54
C VAL A 318 10.17 -0.66 -23.91
N GLN A 319 9.44 -1.39 -24.76
CA GLN A 319 8.16 -0.93 -25.33
C GLN A 319 6.98 -1.02 -24.34
N ARG A 320 7.03 -1.94 -23.39
CA ARG A 320 5.99 -2.23 -22.40
C ARG A 320 6.57 -2.91 -21.18
N MET A 321 5.76 -3.13 -20.15
CA MET A 321 6.21 -3.90 -19.01
C MET A 321 6.51 -5.34 -19.41
N LEU A 322 7.71 -5.81 -19.10
CA LEU A 322 8.17 -7.19 -19.29
C LEU A 322 8.11 -7.92 -17.95
N ILE A 323 7.52 -9.12 -17.96
CA ILE A 323 7.32 -9.94 -16.76
C ILE A 323 8.09 -11.25 -16.93
N PHE A 324 9.05 -11.50 -16.04
CA PHE A 324 9.89 -12.70 -16.03
C PHE A 324 9.49 -13.56 -14.83
N SER A 325 8.31 -14.22 -14.93
CA SER A 325 7.69 -14.94 -13.82
C SER A 325 8.59 -16.03 -13.26
N GLY A 326 9.27 -16.81 -14.11
CA GLY A 326 10.24 -17.84 -13.70
C GLY A 326 11.43 -17.30 -12.90
N HIS A 327 11.68 -15.98 -12.97
CA HIS A 327 12.79 -15.30 -12.31
C HIS A 327 12.36 -14.32 -11.21
N GLY A 328 11.05 -14.08 -11.07
CA GLY A 328 10.47 -13.24 -10.00
C GLY A 328 10.82 -11.76 -10.09
N PHE A 329 10.99 -11.22 -11.31
CA PHE A 329 11.19 -9.78 -11.50
C PHE A 329 10.53 -9.25 -12.78
N VAL A 330 10.45 -7.95 -12.88
CA VAL A 330 9.84 -7.23 -14.00
C VAL A 330 10.75 -6.09 -14.47
N ILE A 331 10.57 -5.68 -15.71
CA ILE A 331 11.20 -4.47 -16.26
C ILE A 331 10.09 -3.55 -16.76
N THR A 332 10.06 -2.32 -16.23
CA THR A 332 9.02 -1.34 -16.53
C THR A 332 9.64 -0.05 -17.08
N PRO A 333 9.24 0.43 -18.27
CA PRO A 333 9.63 1.73 -18.78
C PRO A 333 8.86 2.84 -18.04
N LEU A 334 9.60 3.80 -17.46
CA LEU A 334 9.08 4.98 -16.75
C LEU A 334 9.52 6.27 -17.45
N GLU A 335 8.86 7.37 -17.15
CA GLU A 335 9.38 8.70 -17.54
C GLU A 335 10.71 9.02 -16.85
N THR A 336 10.91 8.51 -15.64
CA THR A 336 12.13 8.73 -14.83
C THR A 336 13.24 7.73 -15.10
N GLY A 337 13.03 6.76 -16.01
CA GLY A 337 14.03 5.75 -16.37
C GLY A 337 13.47 4.36 -16.60
N LEU A 338 14.34 3.36 -16.69
CA LEU A 338 13.98 1.96 -16.84
C LEU A 338 14.09 1.26 -15.49
N ARG A 339 12.98 0.78 -14.93
CA ARG A 339 12.97 0.11 -13.62
C ARG A 339 13.06 -1.41 -13.76
N VAL A 340 14.13 -1.98 -13.22
CA VAL A 340 14.32 -3.43 -13.03
C VAL A 340 14.01 -3.75 -11.58
N GLY A 341 12.92 -4.46 -11.31
CA GLY A 341 12.47 -4.66 -9.94
C GLY A 341 11.71 -5.96 -9.72
N GLY A 342 11.76 -6.43 -8.49
CA GLY A 342 11.14 -7.69 -8.09
C GLY A 342 11.70 -8.15 -6.77
N ALA A 343 11.93 -9.45 -6.65
CA ALA A 343 12.44 -10.15 -5.48
C ALA A 343 11.62 -9.88 -4.21
N VAL A 344 11.59 -10.86 -3.33
CA VAL A 344 10.93 -10.78 -2.03
C VAL A 344 11.92 -11.21 -0.96
N GLU A 345 12.10 -10.39 0.07
CA GLU A 345 12.79 -10.77 1.29
C GLU A 345 11.81 -10.67 2.46
N LEU A 346 11.50 -11.80 3.10
CA LEU A 346 10.70 -11.86 4.32
C LEU A 346 11.64 -11.73 5.52
N GLY A 347 11.87 -10.50 5.97
CA GLY A 347 12.86 -10.17 7.00
C GLY A 347 12.42 -9.08 7.98
N GLY A 348 11.14 -8.74 8.00
CA GLY A 348 10.56 -7.70 8.86
C GLY A 348 10.96 -6.27 8.48
N LEU A 349 10.61 -5.33 9.34
CA LEU A 349 10.74 -3.89 9.05
C LEU A 349 12.15 -3.32 9.33
N ASP A 350 12.88 -3.89 10.30
CA ASP A 350 14.02 -3.22 10.93
C ASP A 350 15.40 -3.58 10.34
N ARG A 351 15.45 -4.61 9.47
CA ARG A 351 16.73 -5.01 8.85
C ARG A 351 17.24 -3.94 7.88
N PRO A 352 18.56 -3.73 7.75
CA PRO A 352 19.12 -2.91 6.68
C PRO A 352 18.80 -3.52 5.30
N PRO A 353 18.70 -2.72 4.22
CA PRO A 353 18.52 -3.23 2.86
C PRO A 353 19.70 -4.10 2.41
N ASN A 354 19.40 -5.17 1.65
CA ASN A 354 20.41 -6.01 0.99
C ASN A 354 20.40 -5.77 -0.52
N PHE A 355 21.11 -4.76 -0.98
CA PHE A 355 21.15 -4.39 -2.39
C PHE A 355 21.94 -5.36 -3.29
N ALA A 356 22.60 -6.40 -2.76
CA ALA A 356 23.11 -7.49 -3.59
C ALA A 356 21.99 -8.17 -4.40
N ARG A 357 20.77 -8.13 -3.91
CA ARG A 357 19.57 -8.63 -4.60
C ARG A 357 19.20 -7.82 -5.85
N SER A 358 19.24 -6.49 -5.77
CA SER A 358 19.04 -5.63 -6.94
C SER A 358 20.13 -5.80 -7.98
N LYS A 359 21.37 -5.98 -7.54
CA LYS A 359 22.51 -6.26 -8.46
C LYS A 359 22.35 -7.61 -9.17
N ALA A 360 21.93 -8.67 -8.46
CA ALA A 360 21.67 -9.98 -9.07
C ALA A 360 20.54 -9.93 -10.10
N MET A 361 19.45 -9.19 -9.83
CA MET A 361 18.37 -8.98 -10.80
C MET A 361 18.86 -8.19 -12.03
N LEU A 362 19.68 -7.17 -11.82
CA LEU A 362 20.20 -6.36 -12.90
C LEU A 362 21.12 -7.16 -13.83
N GLU A 363 21.94 -8.07 -13.27
CA GLU A 363 22.79 -8.98 -14.05
C GLU A 363 21.94 -9.97 -14.88
N LYS A 364 20.83 -10.48 -14.34
CA LYS A 364 19.86 -11.28 -15.12
C LYS A 364 19.21 -10.44 -16.23
N ALA A 365 18.82 -9.20 -15.94
CA ALA A 365 18.22 -8.31 -16.92
C ALA A 365 19.15 -8.06 -18.13
N ARG A 366 20.47 -7.95 -17.91
CA ARG A 366 21.47 -7.84 -18.99
C ARG A 366 21.52 -9.08 -19.90
N GLN A 367 21.32 -10.28 -19.31
CA GLN A 367 21.23 -11.52 -20.11
C GLN A 367 19.94 -11.60 -20.90
N PHE A 368 18.87 -10.97 -20.44
CA PHE A 368 17.53 -11.01 -21.05
C PHE A 368 17.35 -9.91 -22.12
N LEU A 369 18.05 -8.81 -21.96
CA LEU A 369 18.12 -7.70 -22.89
C LEU A 369 19.61 -7.44 -23.22
N PRO A 370 20.16 -8.15 -24.27
CA PRO A 370 21.58 -8.09 -24.62
C PRO A 370 21.98 -6.70 -25.10
N GLY A 371 22.01 -5.71 -24.71
CA GLY A 371 22.29 -4.32 -25.08
C GLY A 371 21.91 -3.36 -23.95
N LEU A 372 21.42 -3.92 -22.82
CA LEU A 372 21.05 -3.12 -21.66
C LEU A 372 22.29 -2.49 -21.03
N ASP A 373 22.33 -1.15 -21.02
CA ASP A 373 23.29 -0.40 -20.22
C ASP A 373 22.85 -0.38 -18.75
N ALA A 374 23.57 -1.13 -17.93
CA ALA A 374 23.29 -1.23 -16.49
C ALA A 374 23.97 -0.16 -15.65
N SER A 375 24.63 0.84 -16.28
CA SER A 375 25.30 1.93 -15.57
C SER A 375 24.34 3.01 -15.07
N GLY A 376 24.76 3.79 -14.09
CA GLY A 376 24.02 4.97 -13.63
C GLY A 376 22.72 4.69 -12.88
N GLY A 377 22.49 3.45 -12.45
CA GLY A 377 21.25 3.04 -11.77
C GLY A 377 21.16 3.51 -10.31
N ARG A 378 19.95 3.81 -9.87
CA ARG A 378 19.63 4.11 -8.47
C ARG A 378 18.86 2.97 -7.85
N GLU A 379 19.42 2.38 -6.80
CA GLU A 379 18.80 1.29 -6.03
C GLU A 379 17.74 1.82 -5.06
N TRP A 380 16.72 1.02 -4.84
CA TRP A 380 15.63 1.32 -3.90
C TRP A 380 15.09 0.02 -3.27
N MET A 381 14.62 0.13 -2.03
CA MET A 381 13.92 -0.93 -1.32
C MET A 381 12.66 -0.37 -0.67
N GLY A 382 11.55 -1.14 -0.72
CA GLY A 382 10.31 -0.82 -0.05
C GLY A 382 9.67 -2.02 0.62
N CYS A 383 8.82 -1.73 1.61
CA CYS A 383 8.14 -2.72 2.45
C CYS A 383 6.70 -2.91 1.95
N ARG A 384 6.43 -4.01 1.23
CA ARG A 384 5.07 -4.38 0.82
C ARG A 384 4.33 -4.99 2.00
N PRO A 385 3.11 -4.56 2.30
CA PRO A 385 2.27 -5.14 3.36
C PRO A 385 1.55 -6.38 2.84
N SER A 386 1.93 -7.58 3.26
CA SER A 386 1.36 -8.82 2.74
C SER A 386 0.57 -9.59 3.79
N LEU A 387 -0.57 -10.10 3.37
CA LEU A 387 -1.44 -10.95 4.15
C LEU A 387 -1.43 -12.39 3.61
N PRO A 388 -1.66 -13.39 4.47
CA PRO A 388 -1.48 -14.79 4.07
C PRO A 388 -2.39 -15.25 2.93
N ASP A 389 -3.58 -14.66 2.81
CA ASP A 389 -4.60 -14.98 1.79
C ASP A 389 -4.51 -14.11 0.52
N SER A 390 -3.51 -13.23 0.45
CA SER A 390 -3.27 -12.29 -0.67
C SER A 390 -4.33 -11.20 -0.84
N LEU A 391 -5.36 -11.13 0.03
CA LEU A 391 -6.38 -10.09 -0.01
C LEU A 391 -6.05 -8.97 0.99
N PRO A 392 -6.30 -7.70 0.67
CA PRO A 392 -6.14 -6.61 1.64
C PRO A 392 -7.17 -6.71 2.76
N VAL A 393 -6.88 -6.07 3.88
CA VAL A 393 -7.88 -5.75 4.90
C VAL A 393 -8.54 -4.44 4.53
N ILE A 394 -9.86 -4.47 4.35
CA ILE A 394 -10.72 -3.29 4.17
C ILE A 394 -11.99 -3.52 4.98
N GLY A 395 -12.17 -2.76 6.06
CA GLY A 395 -13.33 -2.92 6.95
C GLY A 395 -13.20 -2.11 8.23
N THR A 396 -14.22 -2.13 9.05
CA THR A 396 -14.24 -1.47 10.36
C THR A 396 -13.49 -2.30 11.40
N ALA A 397 -12.87 -1.62 12.37
CA ALA A 397 -12.27 -2.27 13.53
C ALA A 397 -13.31 -3.08 14.33
N GLY A 398 -12.87 -4.18 14.92
CA GLY A 398 -13.75 -5.04 15.71
C GLY A 398 -14.36 -4.36 16.94
N THR A 399 -13.63 -3.39 17.52
CA THR A 399 -14.02 -2.71 18.77
C THR A 399 -14.57 -1.29 18.58
N ALA A 400 -14.44 -0.72 17.34
CA ALA A 400 -14.80 0.69 17.11
C ALA A 400 -15.26 0.92 15.66
N SER A 401 -16.56 1.12 15.46
CA SER A 401 -17.17 1.34 14.13
C SER A 401 -16.73 2.62 13.43
N ASN A 402 -16.19 3.58 14.16
CA ASN A 402 -15.63 4.82 13.62
C ASN A 402 -14.15 4.70 13.21
N VAL A 403 -13.57 3.50 13.25
CA VAL A 403 -12.22 3.19 12.76
C VAL A 403 -12.32 2.26 11.58
N VAL A 404 -11.71 2.65 10.46
CA VAL A 404 -11.64 1.87 9.21
C VAL A 404 -10.19 1.50 8.91
N TYR A 405 -9.98 0.25 8.54
CA TYR A 405 -8.69 -0.27 8.09
C TYR A 405 -8.65 -0.39 6.58
N ALA A 406 -7.51 -0.06 5.97
CA ALA A 406 -7.23 -0.31 4.56
C ALA A 406 -5.73 -0.50 4.33
N PHE A 407 -5.26 -1.73 4.41
CA PHE A 407 -3.86 -2.10 4.23
C PHE A 407 -3.72 -3.57 3.84
N GLY A 408 -2.49 -4.04 3.61
CA GLY A 408 -2.25 -5.45 3.32
C GLY A 408 -2.37 -5.81 1.84
N HIS A 409 -2.23 -4.83 0.94
CA HIS A 409 -2.42 -4.98 -0.52
C HIS A 409 -1.26 -5.73 -1.23
N GLY A 410 -0.25 -6.22 -0.50
CA GLY A 410 0.89 -6.91 -1.07
C GLY A 410 1.57 -6.08 -2.18
N HIS A 411 1.74 -6.69 -3.35
CA HIS A 411 2.31 -6.04 -4.54
C HIS A 411 1.27 -5.27 -5.39
N LEU A 412 -0.02 -5.32 -5.02
CA LEU A 412 -1.14 -4.74 -5.80
C LEU A 412 -1.63 -3.40 -5.24
N GLY A 413 -0.89 -2.80 -4.28
CA GLY A 413 -1.33 -1.58 -3.61
C GLY A 413 -1.60 -0.40 -4.53
N LEU A 414 -0.81 -0.21 -5.59
CA LEU A 414 -1.08 0.83 -6.58
C LEU A 414 -2.36 0.50 -7.35
N THR A 415 -2.50 -0.71 -7.84
CA THR A 415 -3.66 -1.16 -8.62
C THR A 415 -4.98 -1.01 -7.85
N GLN A 416 -5.00 -1.42 -6.57
CA GLN A 416 -6.21 -1.46 -5.77
C GLN A 416 -6.51 -0.14 -5.01
N ALA A 417 -5.62 0.86 -5.09
CA ALA A 417 -5.73 2.05 -4.24
C ALA A 417 -7.01 2.85 -4.44
N ALA A 418 -7.45 3.04 -5.68
CA ALA A 418 -8.69 3.79 -5.95
C ALA A 418 -9.93 3.03 -5.47
N ALA A 419 -10.02 1.70 -5.70
CA ALA A 419 -11.09 0.89 -5.12
C ALA A 419 -11.09 0.94 -3.59
N SER A 420 -9.91 0.83 -2.97
CA SER A 420 -9.77 0.96 -1.52
C SER A 420 -10.25 2.33 -1.03
N GLY A 421 -9.90 3.41 -1.74
CA GLY A 421 -10.39 4.76 -1.45
C GLY A 421 -11.91 4.84 -1.51
N ARG A 422 -12.54 4.24 -2.53
CA ARG A 422 -14.00 4.14 -2.67
C ARG A 422 -14.62 3.39 -1.50
N LEU A 423 -14.09 2.23 -1.16
CA LEU A 423 -14.61 1.39 -0.08
C LEU A 423 -14.45 2.06 1.30
N ILE A 424 -13.33 2.75 1.55
CA ILE A 424 -13.11 3.56 2.75
C ILE A 424 -14.15 4.67 2.83
N ARG A 425 -14.37 5.40 1.73
CA ARG A 425 -15.38 6.45 1.68
C ARG A 425 -16.76 5.90 2.04
N ASP A 426 -17.16 4.79 1.44
CA ASP A 426 -18.47 4.19 1.64
C ASP A 426 -18.64 3.71 3.09
N LEU A 427 -17.62 3.09 3.69
CA LEU A 427 -17.60 2.69 5.10
C LEU A 427 -17.72 3.89 6.05
N VAL A 428 -16.94 4.95 5.84
CA VAL A 428 -16.96 6.17 6.68
C VAL A 428 -18.30 6.90 6.59
N LEU A 429 -18.95 6.87 5.42
CA LEU A 429 -20.24 7.54 5.17
C LEU A 429 -21.44 6.64 5.45
N GLY A 430 -21.25 5.37 5.82
CA GLY A 430 -22.33 4.40 6.04
C GLY A 430 -23.06 4.05 4.74
N GLN A 431 -22.40 4.12 3.59
CA GLN A 431 -22.98 3.79 2.28
C GLN A 431 -22.78 2.31 1.96
N THR A 432 -23.65 1.77 1.11
CA THR A 432 -23.54 0.38 0.64
C THR A 432 -22.29 0.19 -0.23
N SER A 433 -21.50 -0.82 0.08
CA SER A 433 -20.35 -1.20 -0.73
C SER A 433 -20.75 -1.76 -2.09
N PRO A 434 -20.05 -1.41 -3.18
CA PRO A 434 -20.30 -1.97 -4.51
C PRO A 434 -19.85 -3.44 -4.67
N ILE A 435 -19.08 -3.97 -3.72
CA ILE A 435 -18.63 -5.37 -3.68
C ILE A 435 -18.85 -5.94 -2.28
N ASP A 436 -18.88 -7.28 -2.17
CA ASP A 436 -18.90 -7.96 -0.87
C ASP A 436 -17.58 -7.68 -0.11
N LEU A 437 -17.70 -7.15 1.12
CA LEU A 437 -16.56 -6.85 1.99
C LEU A 437 -16.19 -8.01 2.93
N ALA A 438 -16.97 -9.07 3.02
CA ALA A 438 -16.69 -10.20 3.90
C ALA A 438 -15.30 -10.81 3.65
N PRO A 439 -14.83 -11.02 2.39
CA PRO A 439 -13.50 -11.52 2.12
C PRO A 439 -12.36 -10.55 2.52
N PHE A 440 -12.66 -9.27 2.72
CA PHE A 440 -11.69 -8.22 3.07
C PHE A 440 -11.77 -7.82 4.55
N SER A 441 -12.72 -8.39 5.29
CA SER A 441 -12.94 -8.07 6.71
C SER A 441 -11.70 -8.29 7.57
N PRO A 442 -11.36 -7.37 8.49
CA PRO A 442 -10.32 -7.62 9.49
C PRO A 442 -10.62 -8.80 10.42
N GLN A 443 -11.90 -9.17 10.61
CA GLN A 443 -12.35 -10.27 11.45
C GLN A 443 -12.25 -11.67 10.80
N ARG A 444 -11.72 -11.77 9.56
CA ARG A 444 -11.52 -13.05 8.88
C ARG A 444 -10.30 -13.86 9.36
N PHE A 445 -9.48 -13.26 10.24
CA PHE A 445 -8.29 -13.89 10.82
C PHE A 445 -8.50 -14.39 12.23
#